data_f822ce16c6f44882c91e7b4bd372faa8
#
_entry.id   f822ce16c6f44882c91e7b4bd372faa8
#
_cell.length_a   1.000
_cell.length_b   1.000
_cell.length_c   1.000
_cell.angle_alpha   90.00
_cell.angle_beta   90.00
_cell.angle_gamma   90.00
#
_symmetry.space_group_name_H-M   'P 1'
#
loop_
_entity.id
_entity.type
_entity.pdbx_description
1 polymer ?
#
loop_
_entity_poly.entity_id
_entity_poly.type
_entity_poly.pdbx_seq_one_letter_code
_entity_poly.pdbx_strand_id
1 'polypeptide(L)'
;MDPLSDVLSLLKPRAYVTGVLAAGPRWSLQLPVHEGTIKCYCVVKGDCWLSMEGVDEPARLRTGSCLLLPHGRPFVLASDLTLPPRDARELLATGERHNGVLSVSPGEDFLVLGSHFALEGDGRFLLDVLPPIVMLNNESQRESLRWAIERMLREMRDPQPGGALIAQQVAYTLLVEALRLHLADDLQRGTGWLFALADSRMRAALSCIHGEPARAWTLQELARSAGMSRTAFARGFKRTVGTSPMDYLTQWRMTLAAKRMQNTGETISSIAPALGYKSESAFSAAFKRQWGASPREHVRAHRSLLH
;
A
#
# COMPACT_ATOMS: atom_id res chain seq x y z
N MET A 1 -17.67 -8.28 1.21
CA MET A 1 -16.70 -7.23 1.62
C MET A 1 -16.49 -6.29 0.44
N ASP A 2 -15.99 -5.09 0.64
CA ASP A 2 -15.64 -4.20 -0.47
C ASP A 2 -14.23 -4.54 -0.99
N PRO A 3 -13.93 -4.24 -2.28
CA PRO A 3 -12.66 -4.63 -2.90
C PRO A 3 -11.40 -4.08 -2.21
N LEU A 4 -11.44 -2.89 -1.59
CA LEU A 4 -10.30 -2.37 -0.84
C LEU A 4 -10.03 -3.21 0.41
N SER A 5 -11.07 -3.55 1.16
CA SER A 5 -10.99 -4.45 2.32
C SER A 5 -10.49 -5.84 1.93
N ASP A 6 -10.95 -6.38 0.79
CA ASP A 6 -10.50 -7.69 0.29
C ASP A 6 -9.01 -7.68 -0.03
N VAL A 7 -8.53 -6.64 -0.72
CA VAL A 7 -7.12 -6.48 -1.07
C VAL A 7 -6.25 -6.29 0.18
N LEU A 8 -6.62 -5.40 1.10
CA LEU A 8 -5.86 -5.17 2.32
C LEU A 8 -5.84 -6.41 3.23
N SER A 9 -6.95 -7.15 3.31
CA SER A 9 -7.01 -8.43 4.03
C SER A 9 -6.12 -9.50 3.38
N LEU A 10 -5.96 -9.43 2.06
CA LEU A 10 -5.06 -10.31 1.32
C LEU A 10 -3.60 -9.98 1.59
N LEU A 11 -3.23 -8.71 1.54
CA LEU A 11 -1.88 -8.22 1.75
C LEU A 11 -1.44 -8.28 3.21
N LYS A 12 -2.39 -8.33 4.15
CA LYS A 12 -2.15 -8.33 5.61
C LYS A 12 -1.01 -7.40 6.01
N PRO A 13 -1.11 -6.10 5.72
CA PRO A 13 -0.03 -5.18 6.03
C PRO A 13 0.24 -5.20 7.53
N ARG A 14 1.47 -5.61 7.89
CA ARG A 14 1.95 -5.53 9.27
C ARG A 14 2.52 -4.15 9.50
N ALA A 15 1.87 -3.39 10.35
CA ALA A 15 2.31 -2.06 10.71
C ALA A 15 3.51 -2.12 11.68
N TYR A 16 4.56 -1.38 11.33
CA TYR A 16 5.68 -1.11 12.21
C TYR A 16 5.77 0.40 12.38
N VAL A 17 5.58 0.87 13.61
CA VAL A 17 5.78 2.29 13.93
C VAL A 17 7.28 2.49 14.08
N THR A 18 7.89 3.24 13.16
CA THR A 18 9.34 3.44 13.12
C THR A 18 9.79 4.40 14.22
N GLY A 19 8.94 5.34 14.57
CA GLY A 19 9.21 6.33 15.60
C GLY A 19 9.01 7.76 15.11
N VAL A 20 9.37 8.70 15.96
CA VAL A 20 9.45 10.12 15.63
C VAL A 20 10.91 10.46 15.34
N LEU A 21 11.14 11.16 14.23
CA LEU A 21 12.42 11.82 13.95
C LEU A 21 12.30 13.29 14.31
N ALA A 22 13.27 13.80 15.07
CA ALA A 22 13.41 15.21 15.39
C ALA A 22 14.65 15.78 14.73
N ALA A 23 14.58 17.00 14.26
CA ALA A 23 15.71 17.69 13.68
C ALA A 23 15.68 19.20 13.99
N GLY A 24 16.85 19.81 14.11
CA GLY A 24 17.04 21.26 14.18
C GLY A 24 16.96 21.92 12.78
N PRO A 25 17.54 23.14 12.62
CA PRO A 25 17.29 23.94 11.42
C PRO A 25 18.04 23.45 10.17
N ARG A 26 19.12 22.67 10.32
CA ARG A 26 19.96 22.21 9.20
C ARG A 26 20.19 20.71 9.24
N TRP A 27 19.56 20.00 8.32
CA TRP A 27 19.67 18.53 8.23
C TRP A 27 19.29 18.04 6.83
N SER A 28 19.83 16.88 6.48
CA SER A 28 19.45 16.11 5.29
C SER A 28 19.66 14.62 5.59
N LEU A 29 18.67 13.80 5.29
CA LEU A 29 18.63 12.39 5.63
C LEU A 29 18.21 11.55 4.43
N GLN A 30 19.07 10.61 4.02
CA GLN A 30 18.76 9.60 3.02
C GLN A 30 18.09 8.40 3.69
N LEU A 31 16.84 8.14 3.36
CA LEU A 31 16.11 6.97 3.86
C LEU A 31 16.25 5.80 2.88
N PRO A 32 16.59 4.59 3.40
CA PRO A 32 16.97 3.46 2.56
C PRO A 32 15.80 2.84 1.82
N VAL A 33 16.12 2.01 0.82
CA VAL A 33 15.17 1.09 0.17
C VAL A 33 14.60 0.11 1.19
N HIS A 34 13.30 -0.14 1.12
CA HIS A 34 12.63 -1.23 1.82
C HIS A 34 11.63 -1.86 0.84
N GLU A 35 12.12 -2.74 0.01
CA GLU A 35 11.28 -3.44 -0.97
C GLU A 35 10.11 -4.17 -0.29
N GLY A 36 8.96 -4.18 -0.95
CA GLY A 36 7.77 -4.85 -0.43
C GLY A 36 7.13 -4.16 0.78
N THR A 37 7.49 -2.90 1.06
CA THR A 37 6.89 -2.11 2.13
C THR A 37 6.24 -0.83 1.63
N ILE A 38 5.14 -0.44 2.27
CA ILE A 38 4.58 0.90 2.17
C ILE A 38 5.17 1.72 3.31
N LYS A 39 5.73 2.89 3.02
CA LYS A 39 6.14 3.86 4.04
C LYS A 39 5.09 4.95 4.18
N CYS A 40 4.83 5.36 5.41
CA CYS A 40 3.94 6.47 5.73
C CYS A 40 4.67 7.46 6.63
N TYR A 41 4.63 8.73 6.26
CA TYR A 41 5.24 9.81 7.04
C TYR A 41 4.24 10.94 7.23
N CYS A 42 4.14 11.43 8.46
CA CYS A 42 3.29 12.55 8.81
C CYS A 42 4.12 13.64 9.49
N VAL A 43 4.18 14.83 8.90
CA VAL A 43 4.89 15.98 9.49
C VAL A 43 4.08 16.54 10.65
N VAL A 44 4.65 16.42 11.86
CA VAL A 44 4.02 16.87 13.11
C VAL A 44 4.33 18.34 13.40
N LYS A 45 5.55 18.77 13.05
CA LYS A 45 6.04 20.14 13.28
C LYS A 45 7.04 20.54 12.20
N GLY A 46 7.03 21.80 11.81
CA GLY A 46 7.97 22.38 10.86
C GLY A 46 7.67 22.04 9.40
N ASP A 47 8.67 22.18 8.55
CA ASP A 47 8.61 21.87 7.14
C ASP A 47 9.92 21.28 6.64
N CYS A 48 9.86 20.53 5.55
CA CYS A 48 11.03 19.96 4.88
C CYS A 48 10.76 19.73 3.39
N TRP A 49 11.81 19.37 2.67
CA TRP A 49 11.75 18.91 1.30
C TRP A 49 11.80 17.37 1.25
N LEU A 50 11.04 16.80 0.33
CA LEU A 50 11.12 15.41 -0.07
C LEU A 50 11.65 15.36 -1.51
N SER A 51 12.74 14.64 -1.72
CA SER A 51 13.27 14.31 -3.05
C SER A 51 13.36 12.81 -3.23
N MET A 52 12.95 12.30 -4.39
CA MET A 52 12.96 10.87 -4.72
C MET A 52 13.45 10.67 -6.14
N GLU A 53 14.31 9.68 -6.35
CA GLU A 53 14.80 9.32 -7.68
C GLU A 53 13.64 8.90 -8.61
N GLY A 54 13.62 9.45 -9.82
CA GLY A 54 12.55 9.24 -10.80
C GLY A 54 11.27 10.07 -10.55
N VAL A 55 11.34 11.08 -9.69
CA VAL A 55 10.34 12.12 -9.51
C VAL A 55 11.00 13.47 -9.78
N ASP A 56 10.55 14.16 -10.85
CA ASP A 56 11.26 15.32 -11.38
C ASP A 56 11.29 16.52 -10.42
N GLU A 57 10.21 16.76 -9.67
CA GLU A 57 10.10 17.89 -8.78
C GLU A 57 10.09 17.46 -7.30
N PRO A 58 10.99 18.03 -6.47
CA PRO A 58 10.93 17.84 -5.02
C PRO A 58 9.63 18.40 -4.44
N ALA A 59 9.04 17.65 -3.51
CA ALA A 59 7.82 18.06 -2.83
C ALA A 59 8.13 18.77 -1.50
N ARG A 60 7.46 19.90 -1.23
CA ARG A 60 7.55 20.55 0.08
C ARG A 60 6.48 20.00 1.02
N LEU A 61 6.92 19.47 2.15
CA LEU A 61 6.09 18.97 3.23
C LEU A 61 6.00 20.04 4.33
N ARG A 62 4.81 20.20 4.91
CA ARG A 62 4.55 21.15 6.00
C ARG A 62 3.85 20.43 7.15
N THR A 63 3.80 21.06 8.31
CA THR A 63 3.00 20.56 9.43
C THR A 63 1.61 20.12 8.98
N GLY A 64 1.23 18.88 9.33
CA GLY A 64 0.00 18.21 8.92
C GLY A 64 0.06 17.51 7.56
N SER A 65 1.13 17.68 6.75
CA SER A 65 1.31 16.88 5.55
C SER A 65 1.48 15.41 5.92
N CYS A 66 0.74 14.55 5.26
CA CYS A 66 0.91 13.10 5.34
C CYS A 66 1.18 12.54 3.95
N LEU A 67 2.08 11.57 3.85
CA LEU A 67 2.44 10.95 2.58
C LEU A 67 2.56 9.44 2.72
N LEU A 68 2.20 8.74 1.63
CA LEU A 68 2.50 7.33 1.45
C LEU A 68 3.51 7.16 0.32
N LEU A 69 4.44 6.25 0.51
CA LEU A 69 5.43 5.81 -0.46
C LEU A 69 5.22 4.32 -0.72
N PRO A 70 4.36 3.95 -1.70
CA PRO A 70 3.88 2.57 -1.86
C PRO A 70 4.96 1.57 -2.26
N HIS A 71 6.03 2.03 -2.91
CA HIS A 71 7.03 1.15 -3.52
C HIS A 71 8.31 0.98 -2.70
N GLY A 72 8.38 1.57 -1.50
CA GLY A 72 9.55 1.48 -0.64
C GLY A 72 10.85 2.03 -1.24
N ARG A 73 10.78 2.88 -2.29
CA ARG A 73 11.96 3.49 -2.94
C ARG A 73 12.76 4.33 -1.96
N PRO A 74 14.09 4.53 -2.23
CA PRO A 74 14.90 5.44 -1.44
C PRO A 74 14.47 6.88 -1.70
N PHE A 75 14.56 7.72 -0.68
CA PHE A 75 14.22 9.15 -0.78
C PHE A 75 15.01 9.96 0.23
N VAL A 76 15.13 11.25 -0.01
CA VAL A 76 15.76 12.22 0.87
C VAL A 76 14.68 13.08 1.53
N LEU A 77 14.77 13.25 2.85
CA LEU A 77 14.11 14.34 3.57
C LEU A 77 15.17 15.34 4.01
N ALA A 78 14.95 16.62 3.78
CA ALA A 78 15.93 17.66 4.12
C ALA A 78 15.27 19.00 4.45
N SER A 79 15.91 19.75 5.35
CA SER A 79 15.58 21.18 5.54
C SER A 79 16.01 22.00 4.32
N ASP A 80 17.07 21.56 3.66
CA ASP A 80 17.64 22.17 2.45
C ASP A 80 18.29 21.07 1.60
N LEU A 81 17.86 20.95 0.34
CA LEU A 81 18.34 19.92 -0.59
C LEU A 81 19.79 20.10 -1.07
N THR A 82 20.41 21.25 -0.78
CA THR A 82 21.83 21.49 -1.06
C THR A 82 22.76 20.83 -0.05
N LEU A 83 22.22 20.39 1.09
CA LEU A 83 22.97 19.71 2.13
C LEU A 83 23.26 18.24 1.73
N PRO A 84 24.48 17.72 1.98
CA PRO A 84 24.78 16.32 1.73
C PRO A 84 23.93 15.44 2.67
N PRO A 85 23.22 14.42 2.15
CA PRO A 85 22.38 13.57 2.98
C PRO A 85 23.22 12.59 3.82
N ARG A 86 22.88 12.44 5.10
CA ARG A 86 23.38 11.37 5.97
C ARG A 86 22.56 10.10 5.75
N ASP A 87 23.19 8.93 5.84
CA ASP A 87 22.47 7.65 5.75
C ASP A 87 21.65 7.40 7.03
N ALA A 88 20.33 7.23 6.87
CA ALA A 88 19.43 6.95 7.99
C ALA A 88 19.74 5.60 8.67
N ARG A 89 20.36 4.63 7.96
CA ARG A 89 20.69 3.33 8.54
C ARG A 89 21.70 3.48 9.67
N GLU A 90 22.71 4.32 9.50
CA GLU A 90 23.70 4.61 10.54
C GLU A 90 23.05 5.27 11.75
N LEU A 91 22.19 6.25 11.50
CA LEU A 91 21.46 6.94 12.56
C LEU A 91 20.51 6.00 13.31
N LEU A 92 19.79 5.12 12.61
CA LEU A 92 18.85 4.16 13.21
C LEU A 92 19.57 3.08 14.03
N ALA A 93 20.81 2.71 13.64
CA ALA A 93 21.62 1.70 14.32
C ALA A 93 22.32 2.25 15.56
N THR A 94 22.78 3.50 15.55
CA THR A 94 23.62 4.10 16.58
C THR A 94 22.95 5.22 17.38
N GLY A 95 21.83 5.77 16.86
CA GLY A 95 21.16 6.93 17.46
C GLY A 95 20.47 6.61 18.77
N GLU A 96 20.71 7.42 19.77
CA GLU A 96 19.97 7.36 21.03
C GLU A 96 18.55 7.87 20.85
N ARG A 97 17.61 7.14 21.44
CA ARG A 97 16.19 7.53 21.45
C ARG A 97 15.84 8.08 22.82
N HIS A 98 15.45 9.34 22.86
CA HIS A 98 14.86 9.94 24.05
C HIS A 98 13.33 9.95 23.91
N ASN A 99 12.62 9.26 24.82
CA ASN A 99 11.15 9.16 24.79
C ASN A 99 10.58 8.72 23.41
N GLY A 100 11.21 7.74 22.76
CA GLY A 100 10.80 7.26 21.43
C GLY A 100 11.15 8.17 20.26
N VAL A 101 11.81 9.32 20.49
CA VAL A 101 12.24 10.27 19.47
C VAL A 101 13.70 10.06 19.13
N LEU A 102 14.03 9.91 17.85
CA LEU A 102 15.38 9.83 17.32
C LEU A 102 15.82 11.20 16.80
N SER A 103 16.93 11.74 17.34
CA SER A 103 17.47 13.03 16.91
C SER A 103 18.35 12.90 15.68
N VAL A 104 18.00 13.60 14.61
CA VAL A 104 18.78 13.71 13.36
C VAL A 104 19.88 14.76 13.50
N SER A 105 19.56 15.88 14.15
CA SER A 105 20.45 16.99 14.47
C SER A 105 19.94 17.71 15.73
N PRO A 106 20.80 18.47 16.44
CA PRO A 106 20.38 19.21 17.62
C PRO A 106 19.22 20.16 17.34
N GLY A 107 18.18 20.15 18.18
CA GLY A 107 16.98 20.95 18.07
C GLY A 107 15.73 20.15 17.70
N GLU A 108 14.57 20.80 17.82
CA GLU A 108 13.25 20.22 17.50
C GLU A 108 12.43 21.18 16.62
N ASP A 109 13.08 21.76 15.62
CA ASP A 109 12.40 22.65 14.65
C ASP A 109 11.51 21.86 13.69
N PHE A 110 11.87 20.59 13.47
CA PHE A 110 11.15 19.65 12.65
C PHE A 110 10.87 18.35 13.41
N LEU A 111 9.64 17.84 13.30
CA LEU A 111 9.22 16.55 13.80
C LEU A 111 8.43 15.80 12.75
N VAL A 112 8.79 14.55 12.47
CA VAL A 112 8.04 13.66 11.57
C VAL A 112 7.82 12.31 12.24
N LEU A 113 6.56 11.84 12.18
CA LEU A 113 6.17 10.49 12.57
C LEU A 113 6.32 9.57 11.36
N GLY A 114 7.07 8.48 11.52
CA GLY A 114 7.28 7.46 10.51
C GLY A 114 6.64 6.13 10.89
N SER A 115 6.00 5.49 9.92
CA SER A 115 5.52 4.12 9.97
C SER A 115 5.87 3.41 8.68
N HIS A 116 6.01 2.08 8.73
CA HIS A 116 6.08 1.27 7.53
C HIS A 116 5.21 0.02 7.67
N PHE A 117 4.74 -0.47 6.54
CA PHE A 117 3.86 -1.63 6.46
C PHE A 117 4.54 -2.68 5.61
N ALA A 118 5.00 -3.76 6.22
CA ALA A 118 5.44 -4.93 5.48
C ALA A 118 4.22 -5.69 4.95
N LEU A 119 4.27 -6.06 3.69
CA LEU A 119 3.18 -6.77 3.02
C LEU A 119 3.46 -8.26 3.02
N GLU A 120 2.47 -9.07 3.36
CA GLU A 120 2.55 -10.52 3.18
C GLU A 120 2.19 -10.87 1.72
N GLY A 121 3.08 -11.61 1.06
CA GLY A 121 2.88 -12.07 -0.31
C GLY A 121 3.17 -11.04 -1.40
N ASP A 122 2.95 -11.44 -2.65
CA ASP A 122 3.23 -10.59 -3.83
C ASP A 122 2.01 -9.70 -4.14
N GLY A 123 1.83 -8.67 -3.33
CA GLY A 123 0.80 -7.64 -3.54
C GLY A 123 1.21 -6.53 -4.50
N ARG A 124 2.40 -6.62 -5.10
CA ARG A 124 2.96 -5.56 -5.94
C ARG A 124 2.01 -5.08 -7.02
N PHE A 125 1.37 -5.98 -7.77
CA PHE A 125 0.46 -5.59 -8.83
C PHE A 125 -0.73 -4.74 -8.35
N LEU A 126 -1.09 -4.88 -7.06
CA LEU A 126 -2.19 -4.13 -6.44
C LEU A 126 -1.74 -2.73 -6.00
N LEU A 127 -0.45 -2.56 -5.72
CA LEU A 127 0.14 -1.27 -5.32
C LEU A 127 0.77 -0.51 -6.49
N ASP A 128 1.15 -1.20 -7.57
CA ASP A 128 1.78 -0.61 -8.76
C ASP A 128 0.87 0.42 -9.47
N VAL A 129 -0.40 0.45 -9.14
CA VAL A 129 -1.35 1.47 -9.61
C VAL A 129 -1.21 2.81 -8.86
N LEU A 130 -0.54 2.82 -7.71
CA LEU A 130 -0.33 4.06 -6.95
C LEU A 130 0.88 4.82 -7.50
N PRO A 131 0.84 6.16 -7.48
CA PRO A 131 2.01 6.96 -7.86
C PRO A 131 3.17 6.71 -6.87
N PRO A 132 4.41 7.04 -7.25
CA PRO A 132 5.57 6.89 -6.36
C PRO A 132 5.40 7.59 -5.01
N ILE A 133 4.68 8.71 -5.01
CA ILE A 133 4.35 9.50 -3.83
C ILE A 133 2.85 9.80 -3.85
N VAL A 134 2.15 9.40 -2.80
CA VAL A 134 0.75 9.81 -2.53
C VAL A 134 0.79 10.89 -1.47
N MET A 135 0.42 12.11 -1.85
CA MET A 135 0.42 13.29 -0.96
C MET A 135 -0.99 13.60 -0.45
N LEU A 136 -1.12 13.81 0.85
CA LEU A 136 -2.35 14.22 1.52
C LEU A 136 -2.11 15.58 2.17
N ASN A 137 -2.43 16.64 1.44
CA ASN A 137 -2.02 18.00 1.78
C ASN A 137 -3.16 18.96 2.02
N ASN A 138 -4.40 18.65 1.60
CA ASN A 138 -5.52 19.56 1.82
C ASN A 138 -5.99 19.53 3.29
N GLU A 139 -6.65 20.59 3.73
CA GLU A 139 -7.00 20.78 5.14
C GLU A 139 -7.98 19.72 5.65
N SER A 140 -8.98 19.36 4.86
CA SER A 140 -9.92 18.28 5.18
C SER A 140 -9.24 16.94 5.36
N GLN A 141 -8.24 16.60 4.51
CA GLN A 141 -7.45 15.38 4.65
C GLN A 141 -6.62 15.37 5.92
N ARG A 142 -5.97 16.50 6.25
CA ARG A 142 -5.17 16.63 7.48
C ARG A 142 -6.03 16.47 8.73
N GLU A 143 -7.23 17.06 8.74
CA GLU A 143 -8.16 16.95 9.86
C GLU A 143 -8.60 15.50 10.08
N SER A 144 -8.94 14.80 9.01
CA SER A 144 -9.33 13.38 9.06
C SER A 144 -8.23 12.47 9.64
N LEU A 145 -6.95 12.80 9.39
CA LEU A 145 -5.81 12.01 9.88
C LEU A 145 -5.30 12.45 11.26
N ARG A 146 -5.68 13.64 11.72
CA ARG A 146 -5.16 14.25 12.97
C ARG A 146 -5.30 13.33 14.18
N TRP A 147 -6.48 12.75 14.37
CA TRP A 147 -6.74 11.83 15.49
C TRP A 147 -5.74 10.66 15.52
N ALA A 148 -5.51 10.03 14.37
CA ALA A 148 -4.61 8.88 14.30
C ALA A 148 -3.16 9.29 14.62
N ILE A 149 -2.71 10.42 14.10
CA ILE A 149 -1.36 10.95 14.35
C ILE A 149 -1.19 11.30 15.83
N GLU A 150 -2.13 12.02 16.43
CA GLU A 150 -2.09 12.39 17.83
C GLU A 150 -2.13 11.17 18.76
N ARG A 151 -2.93 10.16 18.39
CA ARG A 151 -3.00 8.90 19.16
C ARG A 151 -1.67 8.14 19.11
N MET A 152 -1.05 8.01 17.95
CA MET A 152 0.25 7.36 17.82
C MET A 152 1.34 8.11 18.59
N LEU A 153 1.38 9.44 18.50
CA LEU A 153 2.35 10.27 19.25
C LEU A 153 2.20 10.09 20.76
N ARG A 154 0.96 9.96 21.26
CA ARG A 154 0.70 9.72 22.68
C ARG A 154 1.26 8.38 23.14
N GLU A 155 0.99 7.29 22.41
CA GLU A 155 1.50 5.97 22.73
C GLU A 155 3.04 5.90 22.70
N MET A 156 3.68 6.75 21.90
CA MET A 156 5.15 6.79 21.81
C MET A 156 5.79 7.63 22.92
N ARG A 157 5.14 8.74 23.32
CA ARG A 157 5.65 9.64 24.38
C ARG A 157 5.45 9.08 25.78
N ASP A 158 4.36 8.38 25.98
CA ASP A 158 3.98 7.78 27.27
C ASP A 158 3.58 6.30 27.06
N PRO A 159 4.58 5.40 26.90
CA PRO A 159 4.34 4.00 26.61
C PRO A 159 3.59 3.31 27.75
N GLN A 160 2.38 2.82 27.47
CA GLN A 160 1.57 2.06 28.40
C GLN A 160 1.54 0.57 27.99
N PRO A 161 1.25 -0.37 28.91
CA PRO A 161 1.02 -1.77 28.56
C PRO A 161 0.00 -1.91 27.43
N GLY A 162 0.37 -2.61 26.35
CA GLY A 162 -0.46 -2.73 25.14
C GLY A 162 -0.34 -1.56 24.16
N GLY A 163 0.39 -0.49 24.49
CA GLY A 163 0.54 0.69 23.63
C GLY A 163 1.12 0.39 22.25
N ALA A 164 2.06 -0.56 22.16
CA ALA A 164 2.61 -0.98 20.87
C ALA A 164 1.54 -1.59 19.95
N LEU A 165 0.61 -2.37 20.47
CA LEU A 165 -0.51 -2.93 19.70
C LEU A 165 -1.49 -1.83 19.28
N ILE A 166 -1.77 -0.89 20.17
CA ILE A 166 -2.61 0.27 19.84
C ILE A 166 -1.98 1.08 18.72
N ALA A 167 -0.68 1.40 18.82
CA ALA A 167 0.04 2.15 17.79
C ALA A 167 0.01 1.43 16.43
N GLN A 168 0.17 0.11 16.39
CA GLN A 168 0.07 -0.69 15.17
C GLN A 168 -1.34 -0.62 14.55
N GLN A 169 -2.41 -0.74 15.36
CA GLN A 169 -3.78 -0.64 14.85
C GLN A 169 -4.12 0.76 14.34
N VAL A 170 -3.67 1.79 15.03
CA VAL A 170 -3.85 3.18 14.60
C VAL A 170 -3.06 3.46 13.32
N ALA A 171 -1.83 2.95 13.20
CA ALA A 171 -1.07 3.05 11.96
C ALA A 171 -1.79 2.36 10.78
N TYR A 172 -2.38 1.18 11.02
CA TYR A 172 -3.19 0.51 9.99
C TYR A 172 -4.41 1.34 9.59
N THR A 173 -5.11 1.92 10.56
CA THR A 173 -6.23 2.83 10.31
C THR A 173 -5.78 4.03 9.48
N LEU A 174 -4.64 4.64 9.81
CA LEU A 174 -4.03 5.74 9.06
C LEU A 174 -3.76 5.34 7.59
N LEU A 175 -3.24 4.15 7.34
CA LEU A 175 -3.03 3.64 5.98
C LEU A 175 -4.35 3.54 5.20
N VAL A 176 -5.38 2.96 5.79
CA VAL A 176 -6.70 2.81 5.15
C VAL A 176 -7.31 4.18 4.85
N GLU A 177 -7.31 5.10 5.81
CA GLU A 177 -7.84 6.45 5.62
C GLU A 177 -7.04 7.23 4.57
N ALA A 178 -5.71 7.11 4.56
CA ALA A 178 -4.87 7.77 3.56
C ALA A 178 -5.18 7.26 2.13
N LEU A 179 -5.40 5.96 1.95
CA LEU A 179 -5.83 5.40 0.66
C LEU A 179 -7.22 5.89 0.26
N ARG A 180 -8.17 5.96 1.20
CA ARG A 180 -9.53 6.47 0.94
C ARG A 180 -9.54 7.94 0.55
N LEU A 181 -8.75 8.77 1.25
CA LEU A 181 -8.62 10.19 0.95
C LEU A 181 -7.96 10.44 -0.42
N HIS A 182 -6.94 9.65 -0.75
CA HIS A 182 -6.34 9.69 -2.08
C HIS A 182 -7.36 9.34 -3.17
N LEU A 183 -8.19 8.32 -2.95
CA LEU A 183 -9.27 7.95 -3.87
C LEU A 183 -10.32 9.06 -4.05
N ALA A 184 -10.63 9.79 -2.98
CA ALA A 184 -11.61 10.86 -3.04
C ALA A 184 -11.11 12.09 -3.82
N ASP A 185 -9.80 12.37 -3.76
CA ASP A 185 -9.18 13.57 -4.34
C ASP A 185 -8.83 13.38 -5.83
N ASP A 186 -8.45 12.17 -6.23
CA ASP A 186 -7.87 11.91 -7.57
C ASP A 186 -8.83 11.15 -8.51
N LEU A 187 -10.15 11.43 -8.38
CA LEU A 187 -11.24 10.79 -9.13
C LEU A 187 -11.09 10.80 -10.66
N GLN A 188 -10.16 11.58 -11.23
CA GLN A 188 -10.06 11.78 -12.67
C GLN A 188 -8.67 11.51 -13.28
N ARG A 189 -7.63 11.20 -12.51
CA ARG A 189 -6.25 11.23 -13.01
C ARG A 189 -5.48 9.91 -12.99
N GLY A 190 -5.95 8.90 -12.27
CA GLY A 190 -5.27 7.62 -12.16
C GLY A 190 -5.90 6.50 -12.98
N THR A 191 -5.11 5.49 -13.31
CA THR A 191 -5.56 4.22 -13.91
C THR A 191 -5.21 3.08 -12.96
N GLY A 192 -6.16 2.17 -12.74
CA GLY A 192 -5.97 0.99 -11.91
C GLY A 192 -7.23 0.62 -11.13
N TRP A 193 -7.24 -0.59 -10.57
CA TRP A 193 -8.38 -1.11 -9.83
C TRP A 193 -8.77 -0.20 -8.64
N LEU A 194 -7.81 0.41 -7.98
CA LEU A 194 -8.04 1.29 -6.85
C LEU A 194 -8.84 2.53 -7.27
N PHE A 195 -8.45 3.19 -8.37
CA PHE A 195 -9.19 4.33 -8.92
C PHE A 195 -10.58 3.95 -9.44
N ALA A 196 -10.74 2.70 -9.90
CA ALA A 196 -12.05 2.19 -10.32
C ALA A 196 -13.04 2.10 -9.15
N LEU A 197 -12.59 2.06 -7.89
CA LEU A 197 -13.48 2.07 -6.72
C LEU A 197 -14.19 3.40 -6.51
N ALA A 198 -13.68 4.48 -7.07
CA ALA A 198 -14.31 5.80 -7.03
C ALA A 198 -15.54 5.89 -7.97
N ASP A 199 -15.54 5.17 -9.10
CA ASP A 199 -16.72 5.05 -9.97
C ASP A 199 -17.67 3.95 -9.42
N SER A 200 -18.89 4.32 -9.04
CA SER A 200 -19.87 3.39 -8.46
C SER A 200 -20.19 2.20 -9.36
N ARG A 201 -20.18 2.39 -10.69
CA ARG A 201 -20.42 1.33 -11.69
C ARG A 201 -19.25 0.34 -11.75
N MET A 202 -18.03 0.84 -11.80
CA MET A 202 -16.83 -0.01 -11.79
C MET A 202 -16.69 -0.74 -10.45
N ARG A 203 -16.97 -0.04 -9.35
CA ARG A 203 -16.99 -0.64 -8.00
C ARG A 203 -17.99 -1.78 -7.89
N ALA A 204 -19.20 -1.65 -8.46
CA ALA A 204 -20.18 -2.72 -8.46
C ALA A 204 -19.66 -3.99 -9.18
N ALA A 205 -19.03 -3.83 -10.35
CA ALA A 205 -18.44 -4.96 -11.07
C ALA A 205 -17.24 -5.58 -10.31
N LEU A 206 -16.37 -4.76 -9.73
CA LEU A 206 -15.25 -5.23 -8.91
C LEU A 206 -15.75 -5.98 -7.67
N SER A 207 -16.80 -5.48 -6.99
CA SER A 207 -17.41 -6.17 -5.84
C SER A 207 -17.97 -7.54 -6.22
N CYS A 208 -18.55 -7.69 -7.41
CA CYS A 208 -19.00 -8.98 -7.94
C CYS A 208 -17.82 -9.94 -8.14
N ILE A 209 -16.74 -9.48 -8.78
CA ILE A 209 -15.52 -10.28 -9.03
C ILE A 209 -14.87 -10.73 -7.71
N HIS A 210 -14.74 -9.81 -6.75
CA HIS A 210 -14.10 -10.09 -5.46
C HIS A 210 -14.98 -11.00 -4.59
N GLY A 211 -16.30 -10.78 -4.55
CA GLY A 211 -17.22 -11.54 -3.71
C GLY A 211 -17.43 -12.97 -4.18
N GLU A 212 -17.45 -13.21 -5.49
CA GLU A 212 -17.69 -14.52 -6.09
C GLU A 212 -16.61 -14.89 -7.13
N PRO A 213 -15.33 -15.01 -6.73
CA PRO A 213 -14.24 -15.25 -7.69
C PRO A 213 -14.36 -16.60 -8.41
N ALA A 214 -14.97 -17.60 -7.80
CA ALA A 214 -15.17 -18.93 -8.39
C ALA A 214 -16.24 -18.94 -9.48
N ARG A 215 -17.18 -17.99 -9.47
CA ARG A 215 -18.30 -17.95 -10.40
C ARG A 215 -17.81 -17.76 -11.85
N ALA A 216 -18.42 -18.46 -12.78
CA ALA A 216 -18.14 -18.35 -14.21
C ALA A 216 -18.73 -17.03 -14.79
N TRP A 217 -18.23 -15.90 -14.33
CA TRP A 217 -18.68 -14.58 -14.78
C TRP A 217 -18.54 -14.42 -16.29
N THR A 218 -19.55 -13.87 -16.91
CA THR A 218 -19.51 -13.38 -18.29
C THR A 218 -19.36 -11.86 -18.33
N LEU A 219 -18.80 -11.36 -19.42
CA LEU A 219 -18.71 -9.91 -19.63
C LEU A 219 -20.09 -9.23 -19.58
N GLN A 220 -21.12 -9.94 -20.05
CA GLN A 220 -22.51 -9.43 -20.05
C GLN A 220 -23.07 -9.30 -18.62
N GLU A 221 -22.80 -10.26 -17.74
CA GLU A 221 -23.25 -10.21 -16.34
C GLU A 221 -22.56 -9.08 -15.58
N LEU A 222 -21.24 -8.93 -15.75
CA LEU A 222 -20.48 -7.84 -15.13
C LEU A 222 -20.92 -6.46 -15.67
N ALA A 223 -21.22 -6.35 -16.96
CA ALA A 223 -21.76 -5.12 -17.53
C ALA A 223 -23.14 -4.78 -16.93
N ARG A 224 -23.99 -5.81 -16.73
CA ARG A 224 -25.31 -5.63 -16.10
C ARG A 224 -25.20 -5.17 -14.65
N SER A 225 -24.27 -5.73 -13.85
CA SER A 225 -24.02 -5.29 -12.48
C SER A 225 -23.54 -3.83 -12.40
N ALA A 226 -22.86 -3.36 -13.44
CA ALA A 226 -22.42 -1.98 -13.58
C ALA A 226 -23.52 -1.05 -14.18
N GLY A 227 -24.71 -1.57 -14.54
CA GLY A 227 -25.74 -0.78 -15.22
C GLY A 227 -25.33 -0.26 -16.60
N MET A 228 -24.46 -1.00 -17.33
CA MET A 228 -23.86 -0.58 -18.59
C MET A 228 -24.12 -1.57 -19.72
N SER A 229 -24.05 -1.08 -20.97
CA SER A 229 -23.97 -1.98 -22.13
C SER A 229 -22.61 -2.71 -22.12
N ARG A 230 -22.57 -3.94 -22.68
CA ARG A 230 -21.37 -4.78 -22.76
C ARG A 230 -20.16 -4.03 -23.33
N THR A 231 -20.37 -3.30 -24.44
CA THR A 231 -19.28 -2.56 -25.12
C THR A 231 -18.80 -1.37 -24.29
N ALA A 232 -19.73 -0.59 -23.73
CA ALA A 232 -19.40 0.56 -22.89
C ALA A 232 -18.66 0.12 -21.61
N PHE A 233 -19.11 -0.96 -20.99
CA PHE A 233 -18.48 -1.53 -19.82
C PHE A 233 -17.04 -2.03 -20.12
N ALA A 234 -16.86 -2.87 -21.16
CA ALA A 234 -15.53 -3.39 -21.50
C ALA A 234 -14.51 -2.28 -21.75
N ARG A 235 -14.93 -1.25 -22.52
CA ARG A 235 -14.07 -0.08 -22.81
C ARG A 235 -13.81 0.75 -21.57
N GLY A 236 -14.86 1.04 -20.78
CA GLY A 236 -14.76 1.81 -19.53
C GLY A 236 -13.86 1.12 -18.52
N PHE A 237 -14.08 -0.17 -18.27
CA PHE A 237 -13.28 -0.96 -17.33
C PHE A 237 -11.81 -1.00 -17.75
N LYS A 238 -11.50 -1.30 -19.03
CA LYS A 238 -10.12 -1.32 -19.52
C LYS A 238 -9.43 0.05 -19.39
N ARG A 239 -10.16 1.15 -19.65
CA ARG A 239 -9.63 2.51 -19.47
C ARG A 239 -9.34 2.83 -18.02
N THR A 240 -10.24 2.45 -17.10
CA THR A 240 -10.15 2.80 -15.68
C THR A 240 -9.26 1.84 -14.90
N VAL A 241 -9.37 0.53 -15.15
CA VAL A 241 -8.59 -0.51 -14.44
C VAL A 241 -7.25 -0.84 -15.11
N GLY A 242 -7.09 -0.49 -16.40
CA GLY A 242 -5.88 -0.78 -17.17
C GLY A 242 -5.90 -2.15 -17.87
N THR A 243 -6.78 -3.06 -17.47
CA THR A 243 -6.90 -4.42 -18.04
C THR A 243 -8.35 -4.77 -18.36
N SER A 244 -8.59 -5.87 -19.10
CA SER A 244 -9.96 -6.30 -19.37
C SER A 244 -10.62 -6.90 -18.12
N PRO A 245 -11.97 -6.88 -18.01
CA PRO A 245 -12.68 -7.47 -16.86
C PRO A 245 -12.35 -8.95 -16.63
N MET A 246 -12.17 -9.72 -17.69
CA MET A 246 -11.89 -11.16 -17.60
C MET A 246 -10.44 -11.44 -17.24
N ASP A 247 -9.51 -10.60 -17.72
CA ASP A 247 -8.11 -10.68 -17.30
C ASP A 247 -7.96 -10.28 -15.83
N TYR A 248 -8.67 -9.24 -15.38
CA TYR A 248 -8.70 -8.85 -13.97
C TYR A 248 -9.24 -9.99 -13.09
N LEU A 249 -10.35 -10.62 -13.46
CA LEU A 249 -10.87 -11.80 -12.75
C LEU A 249 -9.82 -12.92 -12.67
N THR A 250 -9.09 -13.16 -13.76
CA THR A 250 -8.02 -14.17 -13.79
C THR A 250 -6.89 -13.77 -12.86
N GLN A 251 -6.44 -12.52 -12.90
CA GLN A 251 -5.40 -12.00 -11.97
C GLN A 251 -5.83 -12.15 -10.52
N TRP A 252 -7.05 -11.75 -10.19
CA TRP A 252 -7.59 -11.87 -8.83
C TRP A 252 -7.62 -13.32 -8.35
N ARG A 253 -8.09 -14.25 -9.18
CA ARG A 253 -8.06 -15.70 -8.88
C ARG A 253 -6.63 -16.20 -8.62
N MET A 254 -5.67 -15.78 -9.42
CA MET A 254 -4.26 -16.21 -9.26
C MET A 254 -3.63 -15.62 -8.01
N THR A 255 -3.97 -14.40 -7.63
CA THR A 255 -3.55 -13.80 -6.37
C THR A 255 -4.11 -14.56 -5.17
N LEU A 256 -5.40 -14.89 -5.19
CA LEU A 256 -6.02 -15.74 -4.15
C LEU A 256 -5.38 -17.14 -4.08
N ALA A 257 -5.06 -17.74 -5.25
CA ALA A 257 -4.40 -19.04 -5.32
C ALA A 257 -3.00 -19.00 -4.68
N ALA A 258 -2.18 -18.02 -5.04
CA ALA A 258 -0.84 -17.85 -4.48
C ALA A 258 -0.90 -17.79 -2.95
N LYS A 259 -1.82 -16.97 -2.39
CA LYS A 259 -2.00 -16.85 -0.95
C LYS A 259 -2.44 -18.17 -0.27
N ARG A 260 -3.41 -18.87 -0.85
CA ARG A 260 -3.88 -20.15 -0.29
C ARG A 260 -2.77 -21.17 -0.25
N MET A 261 -1.98 -21.30 -1.31
CA MET A 261 -0.82 -22.21 -1.38
C MET A 261 0.26 -21.86 -0.35
N GLN A 262 0.48 -20.58 -0.06
CA GLN A 262 1.50 -20.14 0.89
C GLN A 262 1.07 -20.33 2.35
N ASN A 263 -0.18 -20.05 2.68
CA ASN A 263 -0.64 -19.94 4.07
C ASN A 263 -1.31 -21.21 4.61
N THR A 264 -1.99 -22.00 3.76
CA THR A 264 -2.81 -23.13 4.22
C THR A 264 -2.23 -24.49 3.86
N GLY A 265 -1.22 -24.54 2.99
CA GLY A 265 -0.69 -25.80 2.47
C GLY A 265 -1.69 -26.58 1.61
N GLU A 266 -2.77 -25.95 1.16
CA GLU A 266 -3.79 -26.56 0.31
C GLU A 266 -3.18 -27.04 -1.01
N THR A 267 -3.72 -28.15 -1.53
CA THR A 267 -3.29 -28.75 -2.79
C THR A 267 -3.87 -28.00 -4.00
N ILE A 268 -3.20 -28.09 -5.15
CA ILE A 268 -3.71 -27.53 -6.41
C ILE A 268 -5.07 -28.14 -6.77
N SER A 269 -5.27 -29.43 -6.49
CA SER A 269 -6.54 -30.13 -6.71
C SER A 269 -7.72 -29.55 -5.91
N SER A 270 -7.44 -28.98 -4.73
CA SER A 270 -8.44 -28.29 -3.91
C SER A 270 -8.64 -26.83 -4.37
N ILE A 271 -7.54 -26.12 -4.66
CA ILE A 271 -7.58 -24.70 -5.00
C ILE A 271 -8.20 -24.43 -6.37
N ALA A 272 -7.86 -25.24 -7.39
CA ALA A 272 -8.31 -24.99 -8.76
C ALA A 272 -9.85 -24.95 -8.90
N PRO A 273 -10.61 -25.97 -8.44
CA PRO A 273 -12.08 -25.92 -8.52
C PRO A 273 -12.68 -24.83 -7.61
N ALA A 274 -12.08 -24.58 -6.43
CA ALA A 274 -12.54 -23.53 -5.52
C ALA A 274 -12.36 -22.12 -6.08
N LEU A 275 -11.56 -21.93 -7.13
CA LEU A 275 -11.39 -20.68 -7.88
C LEU A 275 -12.04 -20.73 -9.28
N GLY A 276 -12.90 -21.73 -9.55
CA GLY A 276 -13.69 -21.81 -10.77
C GLY A 276 -12.96 -22.36 -11.99
N TYR A 277 -11.85 -23.11 -11.79
CA TYR A 277 -11.16 -23.83 -12.86
C TYR A 277 -11.68 -25.27 -13.00
N LYS A 278 -11.95 -25.67 -14.23
CA LYS A 278 -12.47 -27.03 -14.53
C LYS A 278 -11.39 -28.12 -14.47
N SER A 279 -10.09 -27.75 -14.53
CA SER A 279 -8.98 -28.67 -14.46
C SER A 279 -7.74 -28.03 -13.85
N GLU A 280 -6.88 -28.84 -13.23
CA GLU A 280 -5.59 -28.42 -12.70
C GLU A 280 -4.64 -27.92 -13.81
N SER A 281 -4.75 -28.47 -15.01
CA SER A 281 -3.92 -28.06 -16.16
C SER A 281 -4.29 -26.63 -16.60
N ALA A 282 -5.57 -26.31 -16.72
CA ALA A 282 -6.04 -24.97 -17.07
C ALA A 282 -5.65 -23.95 -15.98
N PHE A 283 -5.77 -24.32 -14.71
CA PHE A 283 -5.32 -23.53 -13.57
C PHE A 283 -3.80 -23.27 -13.63
N SER A 284 -2.99 -24.32 -13.78
CA SER A 284 -1.53 -24.22 -13.80
C SER A 284 -1.02 -23.39 -14.98
N ALA A 285 -1.66 -23.47 -16.14
CA ALA A 285 -1.36 -22.64 -17.30
C ALA A 285 -1.67 -21.15 -17.04
N ALA A 286 -2.82 -20.85 -16.43
CA ALA A 286 -3.19 -19.49 -16.04
C ALA A 286 -2.24 -18.94 -14.98
N PHE A 287 -1.87 -19.75 -14.00
CA PHE A 287 -0.94 -19.38 -12.93
C PHE A 287 0.45 -19.05 -13.49
N LYS A 288 1.00 -19.93 -14.35
CA LYS A 288 2.31 -19.70 -14.98
C LYS A 288 2.31 -18.44 -15.85
N ARG A 289 1.22 -18.17 -16.57
CA ARG A 289 1.08 -16.95 -17.37
C ARG A 289 1.11 -15.69 -16.51
N GLN A 290 0.50 -15.73 -15.31
CA GLN A 290 0.41 -14.59 -14.40
C GLN A 290 1.71 -14.34 -13.63
N TRP A 291 2.35 -15.42 -13.14
CA TRP A 291 3.47 -15.35 -12.20
C TRP A 291 4.82 -15.72 -12.82
N GLY A 292 4.87 -16.12 -14.08
CA GLY A 292 6.09 -16.56 -14.78
C GLY A 292 6.62 -17.94 -14.34
N ALA A 293 6.09 -18.49 -13.24
CA ALA A 293 6.49 -19.76 -12.64
C ALA A 293 5.29 -20.67 -12.42
N SER A 294 5.51 -22.00 -12.39
CA SER A 294 4.46 -22.94 -12.03
C SER A 294 4.04 -22.78 -10.56
N PRO A 295 2.83 -23.21 -10.16
CA PRO A 295 2.38 -23.17 -8.77
C PRO A 295 3.37 -23.80 -7.79
N ARG A 296 3.98 -24.94 -8.16
CA ARG A 296 4.97 -25.65 -7.32
C ARG A 296 6.28 -24.88 -7.18
N GLU A 297 6.78 -24.28 -8.25
CA GLU A 297 7.98 -23.44 -8.24
C GLU A 297 7.76 -22.19 -7.39
N HIS A 298 6.59 -21.56 -7.51
CA HIS A 298 6.21 -20.37 -6.74
C HIS A 298 6.21 -20.67 -5.22
N VAL A 299 5.61 -21.77 -4.79
CA VAL A 299 5.61 -22.19 -3.37
C VAL A 299 7.02 -22.47 -2.87
N ARG A 300 7.85 -23.16 -3.69
CA ARG A 300 9.23 -23.47 -3.34
C ARG A 300 10.07 -22.21 -3.16
N ALA A 301 9.97 -21.27 -4.08
CA ALA A 301 10.68 -19.99 -4.01
C ALA A 301 10.28 -19.18 -2.75
N HIS A 302 8.99 -19.18 -2.41
CA HIS A 302 8.51 -18.48 -1.22
C HIS A 302 9.03 -19.09 0.09
N ARG A 303 9.08 -20.43 0.17
CA ARG A 303 9.64 -21.14 1.35
C ARG A 303 11.13 -20.87 1.55
N SER A 304 11.90 -20.73 0.48
CA SER A 304 13.34 -20.42 0.58
C SER A 304 13.64 -18.99 1.03
N LEU A 305 12.68 -18.09 0.97
CA LEU A 305 12.81 -16.71 1.48
C LEU A 305 12.49 -16.58 2.98
N LEU A 306 11.90 -17.61 3.59
CA LEU A 306 11.51 -17.63 5.01
C LEU A 306 12.55 -18.34 5.90
N HIS A 307 13.58 -18.93 5.30
CA HIS A 307 14.72 -19.56 5.95
C HIS A 307 16.02 -18.84 5.61
#